data_98a066ac5f32e401a8147a92a0bdb896
#
_entry.id   98a066ac5f32e401a8147a92a0bdb896
#
_cell.length_a   1.000
_cell.length_b   1.000
_cell.length_c   1.000
_cell.angle_alpha   90.00
_cell.angle_beta   90.00
_cell.angle_gamma   90.00
#
_symmetry.space_group_name_H-M   'P 1'
#
loop_
_entity.id
_entity.type
_entity.pdbx_description
1 polymer ?
#
loop_
_entity_poly.entity_id
_entity_poly.type
_entity_poly.pdbx_seq_one_letter_code
_entity_poly.pdbx_strand_id
1 'polypeptide(L)'
;YYVFSESPDNLLGYYQLGLTHGEWTHVVFEDQQIPYSETLSRSYQLANSLQNIYGIEKGDKVAFSMRNYPEWMFAYMAVTSIGAVAVPLNSWWQGDELEYGLNNSESKLFIADQERLERLGDKCPDIKRISVRSENPDHSDIDFYKVIENQNKTLDNEVAVSPEDDASIMYTSGSTGHP
;
A
#
# COMPACT_ATOMS: atom_id res chain seq x y z
N TYR A 1 28.09 -1.28 5.54
CA TYR A 1 27.37 -1.92 4.43
C TYR A 1 27.90 -1.39 3.11
N TYR A 2 27.88 -2.23 2.07
CA TYR A 2 28.12 -1.78 0.69
C TYR A 2 26.79 -1.28 0.13
N VAL A 3 26.77 -0.05 -0.36
CA VAL A 3 25.60 0.57 -1.01
C VAL A 3 25.97 1.04 -2.41
N PHE A 4 25.02 1.15 -3.29
CA PHE A 4 25.23 1.75 -4.61
C PHE A 4 25.48 3.25 -4.44
N SER A 5 26.63 3.73 -4.85
CA SER A 5 27.07 5.14 -4.64
C SER A 5 26.24 6.18 -5.40
N GLU A 6 25.51 5.77 -6.42
CA GLU A 6 24.70 6.66 -7.28
C GLU A 6 23.19 6.35 -7.23
N SER A 7 22.74 5.52 -6.26
CA SER A 7 21.32 5.26 -6.07
C SER A 7 20.65 6.39 -5.29
N PRO A 8 19.37 6.64 -5.50
CA PRO A 8 18.58 7.48 -4.59
C PRO A 8 18.64 6.94 -3.15
N ASP A 9 18.62 7.86 -2.19
CA ASP A 9 18.71 7.52 -0.76
C ASP A 9 17.46 6.82 -0.20
N ASN A 10 16.34 6.88 -0.93
CA ASN A 10 15.07 6.32 -0.50
C ASN A 10 14.22 5.83 -1.68
N LEU A 11 13.14 5.10 -1.37
CA LEU A 11 12.24 4.53 -2.38
C LEU A 11 11.50 5.60 -3.19
N LEU A 12 11.13 6.74 -2.59
CA LEU A 12 10.49 7.83 -3.32
C LEU A 12 11.39 8.33 -4.45
N GLY A 13 12.67 8.61 -4.15
CA GLY A 13 13.64 9.01 -5.17
C GLY A 13 13.79 7.97 -6.28
N TYR A 14 13.76 6.68 -5.92
CA TYR A 14 13.79 5.58 -6.89
C TYR A 14 12.54 5.59 -7.80
N TYR A 15 11.34 5.78 -7.22
CA TYR A 15 10.11 5.86 -8.02
C TYR A 15 10.10 7.06 -8.95
N GLN A 16 10.63 8.20 -8.50
CA GLN A 16 10.74 9.42 -9.31
C GLN A 16 11.62 9.23 -10.55
N LEU A 17 12.63 8.35 -10.50
CA LEU A 17 13.40 7.97 -11.70
C LEU A 17 12.50 7.35 -12.77
N GLY A 18 11.44 6.63 -12.36
CA GLY A 18 10.46 6.08 -13.28
C GLY A 18 9.73 7.12 -14.13
N LEU A 19 9.63 8.38 -13.66
CA LEU A 19 9.02 9.47 -14.44
C LEU A 19 9.79 9.77 -15.73
N THR A 20 11.07 9.44 -15.82
CA THR A 20 11.86 9.58 -17.04
C THR A 20 11.36 8.70 -18.18
N HIS A 21 10.64 7.62 -17.85
CA HIS A 21 9.99 6.72 -18.81
C HIS A 21 8.61 7.22 -19.26
N GLY A 22 8.01 8.17 -18.56
CA GLY A 22 6.78 8.85 -18.94
C GLY A 22 5.65 7.90 -19.30
N GLU A 23 5.29 7.91 -20.59
CA GLU A 23 4.16 7.14 -21.12
C GLU A 23 4.51 5.67 -21.48
N TRP A 24 5.71 5.20 -21.19
CA TRP A 24 6.02 3.80 -21.38
C TRP A 24 5.20 2.94 -20.41
N THR A 25 4.76 1.78 -20.90
CA THR A 25 3.99 0.83 -20.10
C THR A 25 4.81 0.34 -18.90
N HIS A 26 4.29 0.57 -17.70
CA HIS A 26 4.86 0.10 -16.45
C HIS A 26 4.17 -1.17 -15.96
N VAL A 27 2.85 -1.20 -15.99
CA VAL A 27 2.04 -2.33 -15.50
C VAL A 27 1.14 -2.82 -16.63
N VAL A 28 1.10 -4.13 -16.82
CA VAL A 28 0.13 -4.80 -17.68
C VAL A 28 -0.75 -5.68 -16.80
N PHE A 29 -2.04 -5.45 -16.86
CA PHE A 29 -3.01 -6.25 -16.13
C PHE A 29 -4.25 -6.45 -17.01
N GLU A 30 -4.52 -7.69 -17.39
CA GLU A 30 -5.57 -8.03 -18.37
C GLU A 30 -5.39 -7.19 -19.66
N ASP A 31 -6.41 -6.44 -20.06
CA ASP A 31 -6.39 -5.56 -21.22
C ASP A 31 -5.86 -4.15 -20.93
N GLN A 32 -5.48 -3.88 -19.68
CA GLN A 32 -4.99 -2.58 -19.25
C GLN A 32 -3.47 -2.49 -19.39
N GLN A 33 -3.01 -1.38 -19.97
CA GLN A 33 -1.61 -0.99 -19.98
C GLN A 33 -1.49 0.35 -19.26
N ILE A 34 -0.86 0.34 -18.10
CA ILE A 34 -0.74 1.51 -17.23
C ILE A 34 0.68 2.06 -17.35
N PRO A 35 0.85 3.31 -17.80
CA PRO A 35 2.18 3.91 -17.93
C PRO A 35 2.79 4.28 -16.59
N TYR A 36 4.11 4.55 -16.59
CA TYR A 36 4.84 5.01 -15.39
C TYR A 36 4.23 6.28 -14.80
N SER A 37 3.88 7.25 -15.63
CA SER A 37 3.25 8.51 -15.22
C SER A 37 1.94 8.28 -14.45
N GLU A 38 1.10 7.36 -14.93
CA GLU A 38 -0.18 7.05 -14.30
C GLU A 38 0.01 6.22 -13.01
N THR A 39 0.94 5.25 -13.01
CA THR A 39 1.27 4.46 -11.81
C THR A 39 1.68 5.39 -10.65
N LEU A 40 2.59 6.31 -10.92
CA LEU A 40 3.03 7.29 -9.92
C LEU A 40 1.91 8.24 -9.50
N SER A 41 1.13 8.75 -10.45
CA SER A 41 0.00 9.63 -10.14
C SER A 41 -1.01 8.97 -9.19
N ARG A 42 -1.42 7.73 -9.46
CA ARG A 42 -2.33 6.98 -8.59
C ARG A 42 -1.73 6.67 -7.23
N SER A 43 -0.45 6.37 -7.19
CA SER A 43 0.28 6.16 -5.93
C SER A 43 0.34 7.44 -5.09
N TYR A 44 0.60 8.60 -5.70
CA TYR A 44 0.62 9.88 -4.99
C TYR A 44 -0.76 10.32 -4.53
N GLN A 45 -1.80 10.10 -5.33
CA GLN A 45 -3.19 10.34 -4.92
C GLN A 45 -3.55 9.53 -3.67
N LEU A 46 -3.17 8.25 -3.63
CA LEU A 46 -3.37 7.42 -2.43
C LEU A 46 -2.52 7.94 -1.26
N ALA A 47 -1.25 8.28 -1.48
CA ALA A 47 -0.36 8.80 -0.46
C ALA A 47 -0.93 10.07 0.21
N ASN A 48 -1.45 11.00 -0.58
CA ASN A 48 -2.12 12.20 -0.09
C ASN A 48 -3.36 11.87 0.75
N SER A 49 -4.16 10.89 0.31
CA SER A 49 -5.30 10.42 1.11
C SER A 49 -4.87 9.79 2.43
N LEU A 50 -3.81 8.97 2.41
CA LEU A 50 -3.28 8.36 3.62
C LEU A 50 -2.87 9.43 4.65
N GLN A 51 -2.20 10.49 4.22
CA GLN A 51 -1.81 11.58 5.10
C GLN A 51 -3.00 12.46 5.52
N ASN A 52 -3.76 12.98 4.54
CA ASN A 52 -4.72 14.06 4.76
C ASN A 52 -6.06 13.57 5.33
N ILE A 53 -6.48 12.34 5.00
CA ILE A 53 -7.78 11.78 5.40
C ILE A 53 -7.62 10.77 6.53
N TYR A 54 -6.62 9.89 6.41
CA TYR A 54 -6.43 8.80 7.36
C TYR A 54 -5.45 9.16 8.49
N GLY A 55 -4.69 10.25 8.36
CA GLY A 55 -3.73 10.70 9.36
C GLY A 55 -2.53 9.76 9.51
N ILE A 56 -2.14 9.10 8.40
CA ILE A 56 -0.95 8.24 8.39
C ILE A 56 0.30 9.11 8.37
N GLU A 57 1.18 8.85 9.30
CA GLU A 57 2.45 9.55 9.47
C GLU A 57 3.64 8.62 9.19
N LYS A 58 4.84 9.19 9.10
CA LYS A 58 6.08 8.43 8.96
C LYS A 58 6.22 7.39 10.09
N GLY A 59 6.55 6.16 9.73
CA GLY A 59 6.70 5.03 10.64
C GLY A 59 5.39 4.30 10.98
N ASP A 60 4.23 4.83 10.60
CA ASP A 60 2.96 4.13 10.74
C ASP A 60 2.88 2.95 9.79
N LYS A 61 2.23 1.88 10.22
CA LYS A 61 2.09 0.66 9.45
C LYS A 61 0.76 0.66 8.70
N VAL A 62 0.84 0.38 7.41
CA VAL A 62 -0.34 0.22 6.54
C VAL A 62 -0.28 -1.17 5.93
N ALA A 63 -1.23 -2.02 6.33
CA ALA A 63 -1.34 -3.37 5.79
C ALA A 63 -2.15 -3.39 4.50
N PHE A 64 -1.78 -4.31 3.61
CA PHE A 64 -2.59 -4.60 2.44
C PHE A 64 -2.50 -6.07 2.05
N SER A 65 -3.63 -6.60 1.57
CA SER A 65 -3.76 -7.98 1.12
C SER A 65 -4.77 -8.06 -0.02
N MET A 66 -4.32 -8.49 -1.18
CA MET A 66 -5.14 -8.63 -2.38
C MET A 66 -4.46 -9.55 -3.37
N ARG A 67 -5.15 -9.91 -4.44
CA ARG A 67 -4.52 -10.58 -5.59
C ARG A 67 -3.50 -9.66 -6.26
N ASN A 68 -2.79 -10.16 -7.26
CA ASN A 68 -1.80 -9.38 -8.03
C ASN A 68 -2.49 -8.33 -8.92
N TYR A 69 -3.17 -7.38 -8.27
CA TYR A 69 -3.79 -6.23 -8.91
C TYR A 69 -2.82 -5.04 -9.02
N PRO A 70 -3.01 -4.14 -9.99
CA PRO A 70 -2.23 -2.89 -10.06
C PRO A 70 -2.27 -2.08 -8.77
N GLU A 71 -3.39 -2.12 -8.06
CA GLU A 71 -3.63 -1.42 -6.79
C GLU A 71 -2.65 -1.87 -5.70
N TRP A 72 -2.12 -3.09 -5.77
CA TRP A 72 -1.06 -3.55 -4.88
C TRP A 72 0.20 -2.70 -5.02
N MET A 73 0.61 -2.43 -6.26
CA MET A 73 1.77 -1.57 -6.53
C MET A 73 1.50 -0.14 -6.09
N PHE A 74 0.30 0.39 -6.38
CA PHE A 74 -0.07 1.73 -5.96
C PHE A 74 -0.03 1.87 -4.44
N ALA A 75 -0.54 0.87 -3.70
CA ALA A 75 -0.50 0.85 -2.25
C ALA A 75 0.93 0.81 -1.70
N TYR A 76 1.77 -0.09 -2.20
CA TYR A 76 3.16 -0.19 -1.77
C TYR A 76 3.92 1.12 -1.99
N MET A 77 3.81 1.68 -3.21
CA MET A 77 4.48 2.94 -3.56
C MET A 77 3.93 4.12 -2.77
N ALA A 78 2.62 4.20 -2.55
CA ALA A 78 1.99 5.26 -1.77
C ALA A 78 2.49 5.27 -0.33
N VAL A 79 2.44 4.12 0.34
CA VAL A 79 2.82 3.95 1.74
C VAL A 79 4.29 4.32 1.94
N THR A 80 5.18 3.77 1.12
CA THR A 80 6.62 3.99 1.26
C THR A 80 7.05 5.39 0.82
N SER A 81 6.30 6.06 -0.07
CA SER A 81 6.58 7.44 -0.49
C SER A 81 6.41 8.46 0.63
N ILE A 82 5.57 8.18 1.62
CA ILE A 82 5.35 9.06 2.79
C ILE A 82 6.12 8.59 4.03
N GLY A 83 7.05 7.65 3.86
CA GLY A 83 7.84 7.11 4.96
C GLY A 83 7.05 6.23 5.94
N ALA A 84 5.84 5.82 5.59
CA ALA A 84 5.10 4.81 6.31
C ALA A 84 5.62 3.41 5.95
N VAL A 85 5.33 2.43 6.79
CA VAL A 85 5.82 1.06 6.66
C VAL A 85 4.78 0.20 5.96
N ALA A 86 5.14 -0.34 4.80
CA ALA A 86 4.28 -1.24 4.04
C ALA A 86 4.23 -2.64 4.69
N VAL A 87 3.03 -3.17 4.91
CA VAL A 87 2.83 -4.50 5.50
C VAL A 87 2.04 -5.37 4.52
N PRO A 88 2.68 -5.94 3.50
CA PRO A 88 2.02 -6.85 2.58
C PRO A 88 1.71 -8.18 3.28
N LEU A 89 0.43 -8.48 3.47
CA LEU A 89 -0.03 -9.75 4.03
C LEU A 89 -0.32 -10.75 2.91
N ASN A 90 -0.06 -12.01 3.18
CA ASN A 90 -0.26 -13.07 2.22
C ASN A 90 -1.75 -13.18 1.81
N SER A 91 -2.02 -13.10 0.50
CA SER A 91 -3.37 -13.14 -0.06
C SER A 91 -4.11 -14.48 0.13
N TRP A 92 -3.43 -15.53 0.56
CA TRP A 92 -4.03 -16.83 0.89
C TRP A 92 -4.43 -16.98 2.36
N TRP A 93 -4.04 -16.04 3.21
CA TRP A 93 -4.35 -16.08 4.63
C TRP A 93 -5.86 -16.06 4.89
N GLN A 94 -6.25 -16.78 5.93
CA GLN A 94 -7.62 -16.82 6.44
C GLN A 94 -7.80 -15.73 7.52
N GLY A 95 -9.01 -15.56 8.01
CA GLY A 95 -9.36 -14.48 8.93
C GLY A 95 -8.48 -14.41 10.18
N ASP A 96 -8.14 -15.53 10.79
CA ASP A 96 -7.29 -15.57 11.99
C ASP A 96 -5.85 -15.16 11.70
N GLU A 97 -5.32 -15.53 10.53
CA GLU A 97 -3.97 -15.14 10.11
C GLU A 97 -3.91 -13.65 9.74
N LEU A 98 -4.95 -13.15 9.07
CA LEU A 98 -5.08 -11.72 8.75
C LEU A 98 -5.17 -10.89 10.05
N GLU A 99 -6.01 -11.31 11.00
CA GLU A 99 -6.14 -10.69 12.31
C GLU A 99 -4.80 -10.67 13.05
N TYR A 100 -4.09 -11.79 13.05
CA TYR A 100 -2.76 -11.87 13.64
C TYR A 100 -1.80 -10.86 12.99
N GLY A 101 -1.71 -10.85 11.67
CA GLY A 101 -0.82 -9.96 10.92
C GLY A 101 -1.11 -8.48 11.18
N LEU A 102 -2.39 -8.09 11.20
CA LEU A 102 -2.83 -6.73 11.47
C LEU A 102 -2.49 -6.28 12.89
N ASN A 103 -2.76 -7.12 13.89
CA ASN A 103 -2.49 -6.82 15.30
C ASN A 103 -0.99 -6.86 15.60
N ASN A 104 -0.26 -7.86 15.09
CA ASN A 104 1.17 -8.01 15.35
C ASN A 104 2.01 -6.89 14.72
N SER A 105 1.62 -6.43 13.54
CA SER A 105 2.26 -5.28 12.88
C SER A 105 1.82 -3.94 13.45
N GLU A 106 0.78 -3.89 14.28
CA GLU A 106 0.13 -2.66 14.76
C GLU A 106 -0.33 -1.76 13.58
N SER A 107 -0.89 -2.37 12.55
CA SER A 107 -1.33 -1.64 11.37
C SER A 107 -2.50 -0.71 11.68
N LYS A 108 -2.43 0.55 11.24
CA LYS A 108 -3.47 1.57 11.43
C LYS A 108 -4.56 1.52 10.36
N LEU A 109 -4.24 0.95 9.20
CA LEU A 109 -5.13 0.88 8.05
C LEU A 109 -4.92 -0.45 7.32
N PHE A 110 -6.01 -0.97 6.73
CA PHE A 110 -5.99 -2.18 5.91
C PHE A 110 -6.59 -1.90 4.53
N ILE A 111 -5.82 -2.15 3.47
CA ILE A 111 -6.25 -2.04 2.07
C ILE A 111 -6.38 -3.45 1.52
N ALA A 112 -7.59 -3.87 1.14
CA ALA A 112 -7.78 -5.24 0.70
C ALA A 112 -8.88 -5.40 -0.35
N ASP A 113 -8.81 -6.46 -1.13
CA ASP A 113 -9.89 -6.82 -2.03
C ASP A 113 -11.05 -7.49 -1.26
N GLN A 114 -12.18 -7.61 -1.94
CA GLN A 114 -13.41 -8.12 -1.35
C GLN A 114 -13.20 -9.47 -0.63
N GLU A 115 -12.53 -10.43 -1.26
CA GLU A 115 -12.33 -11.76 -0.69
C GLU A 115 -11.54 -11.72 0.64
N ARG A 116 -10.56 -10.81 0.77
CA ARG A 116 -9.76 -10.65 2.01
C ARG A 116 -10.53 -9.91 3.08
N LEU A 117 -11.35 -8.94 2.70
CA LEU A 117 -12.26 -8.26 3.62
C LEU A 117 -13.33 -9.25 4.16
N GLU A 118 -13.90 -10.07 3.30
CA GLU A 118 -14.85 -11.12 3.71
C GLU A 118 -14.22 -12.16 4.66
N ARG A 119 -12.97 -12.57 4.38
CA ARG A 119 -12.23 -13.49 5.27
C ARG A 119 -11.93 -12.88 6.62
N LEU A 120 -11.58 -11.59 6.67
CA LEU A 120 -11.37 -10.87 7.93
C LEU A 120 -12.68 -10.73 8.71
N GLY A 121 -13.80 -10.48 8.03
CA GLY A 121 -15.12 -10.32 8.63
C GLY A 121 -15.13 -9.21 9.71
N ASP A 122 -15.72 -9.53 10.86
CA ASP A 122 -15.86 -8.59 11.99
C ASP A 122 -14.60 -8.48 12.86
N LYS A 123 -13.53 -9.18 12.49
CA LYS A 123 -12.24 -9.10 13.21
C LYS A 123 -11.60 -7.72 13.01
N CYS A 124 -10.84 -7.25 13.98
CA CYS A 124 -10.20 -5.94 13.98
C CYS A 124 -11.20 -4.80 13.67
N PRO A 125 -12.28 -4.62 14.46
CA PRO A 125 -13.36 -3.69 14.16
C PRO A 125 -12.91 -2.22 14.12
N ASP A 126 -11.85 -1.89 14.85
CA ASP A 126 -11.34 -0.52 14.96
C ASP A 126 -10.41 -0.12 13.80
N ILE A 127 -9.96 -1.09 12.97
CA ILE A 127 -9.08 -0.79 11.85
C ILE A 127 -9.87 -0.16 10.70
N LYS A 128 -9.38 0.97 10.20
CA LYS A 128 -9.95 1.58 8.99
C LYS A 128 -9.64 0.71 7.77
N ARG A 129 -10.60 0.60 6.84
CA ARG A 129 -10.49 -0.27 5.68
C ARG A 129 -10.67 0.52 4.39
N ILE A 130 -9.89 0.17 3.36
CA ILE A 130 -10.08 0.61 1.98
C ILE A 130 -10.31 -0.64 1.15
N SER A 131 -11.45 -0.70 0.46
CA SER A 131 -11.80 -1.82 -0.40
C SER A 131 -11.25 -1.65 -1.81
N VAL A 132 -10.70 -2.73 -2.36
CA VAL A 132 -10.18 -2.78 -3.72
C VAL A 132 -11.07 -3.72 -4.54
N ARG A 133 -11.60 -3.23 -5.65
CA ARG A 133 -12.43 -4.01 -6.59
C ARG A 133 -13.57 -4.78 -5.91
N SER A 134 -14.22 -4.15 -4.93
CA SER A 134 -15.37 -4.71 -4.24
C SER A 134 -16.65 -4.30 -4.95
N GLU A 135 -17.51 -5.28 -5.26
CA GLU A 135 -18.84 -5.02 -5.83
C GLU A 135 -19.82 -4.50 -4.78
N ASN A 136 -19.66 -4.92 -3.54
CA ASN A 136 -20.48 -4.53 -2.40
C ASN A 136 -19.59 -4.24 -1.19
N PRO A 137 -18.91 -3.09 -1.14
CA PRO A 137 -18.16 -2.72 0.05
C PRO A 137 -19.14 -2.63 1.23
N ASP A 138 -18.81 -3.26 2.35
CA ASP A 138 -19.53 -3.07 3.58
C ASP A 138 -19.58 -1.56 3.88
N HIS A 139 -20.62 -1.09 4.57
CA HIS A 139 -20.83 0.35 4.82
C HIS A 139 -19.66 1.06 5.52
N SER A 140 -18.75 0.30 6.12
CA SER A 140 -17.52 0.80 6.75
C SER A 140 -16.33 0.92 5.80
N ASP A 141 -16.40 0.26 4.65
CA ASP A 141 -15.28 0.18 3.70
C ASP A 141 -15.44 1.27 2.63
N ILE A 142 -14.38 2.03 2.39
CA ILE A 142 -14.37 3.05 1.35
C ILE A 142 -13.65 2.49 0.12
N ASP A 143 -14.30 2.57 -1.04
CA ASP A 143 -13.71 2.13 -2.31
C ASP A 143 -12.42 2.88 -2.63
N PHE A 144 -11.40 2.15 -3.08
CA PHE A 144 -10.07 2.65 -3.40
C PHE A 144 -10.11 3.86 -4.36
N TYR A 145 -10.90 3.77 -5.43
CA TYR A 145 -10.95 4.84 -6.42
C TYR A 145 -11.69 6.08 -5.91
N LYS A 146 -12.64 5.93 -5.00
CA LYS A 146 -13.27 7.07 -4.31
C LYS A 146 -12.29 7.76 -3.36
N VAL A 147 -11.41 6.98 -2.72
CA VAL A 147 -10.38 7.54 -1.83
C VAL A 147 -9.42 8.43 -2.60
N ILE A 148 -9.04 8.07 -3.82
CA ILE A 148 -8.05 8.80 -4.61
C ILE A 148 -8.64 9.85 -5.57
N GLU A 149 -9.96 9.86 -5.81
CA GLU A 149 -10.63 10.59 -6.89
C GLU A 149 -10.30 12.09 -6.94
N ASN A 150 -10.28 12.76 -5.79
CA ASN A 150 -10.09 14.21 -5.70
C ASN A 150 -8.72 14.62 -5.15
N GLN A 151 -7.76 13.72 -5.18
CA GLN A 151 -6.41 13.98 -4.67
C GLN A 151 -5.48 14.49 -5.77
N ASN A 152 -4.48 15.28 -5.37
CA ASN A 152 -3.45 15.74 -6.27
C ASN A 152 -2.62 14.56 -6.82
N LYS A 153 -2.21 14.68 -8.08
CA LYS A 153 -1.36 13.69 -8.78
C LYS A 153 0.13 13.82 -8.44
N THR A 154 0.46 14.75 -7.57
CA THR A 154 1.79 14.95 -6.98
C THR A 154 1.66 14.88 -5.47
N LEU A 155 2.73 14.59 -4.75
CA LEU A 155 2.69 14.61 -3.29
C LEU A 155 2.44 16.03 -2.78
N ASP A 156 1.46 16.16 -1.85
CA ASP A 156 1.15 17.42 -1.18
C ASP A 156 2.25 17.78 -0.15
N ASN A 157 2.73 16.75 0.55
CA ASN A 157 3.74 16.89 1.59
C ASN A 157 4.84 15.85 1.38
N GLU A 158 6.03 16.29 1.09
CA GLU A 158 7.21 15.43 1.08
C GLU A 158 7.69 15.19 2.52
N VAL A 159 7.96 13.94 2.82
CA VAL A 159 8.47 13.49 4.12
C VAL A 159 9.94 13.13 3.97
N ALA A 160 10.78 13.62 4.87
CA ALA A 160 12.19 13.24 4.90
C ALA A 160 12.32 11.76 5.33
N VAL A 161 12.68 10.91 4.38
CA VAL A 161 12.89 9.46 4.59
C VAL A 161 14.38 9.18 4.53
N SER A 162 14.91 8.54 5.60
CA SER A 162 16.30 8.13 5.70
C SER A 162 16.47 6.69 5.14
N PRO A 163 17.65 6.33 4.63
CA PRO A 163 17.96 4.94 4.30
C PRO A 163 17.87 3.96 5.49
N GLU A 164 17.91 4.47 6.72
CA GLU A 164 17.80 3.69 7.95
C GLU A 164 16.35 3.51 8.44
N ASP A 165 15.38 4.18 7.79
CA ASP A 165 13.97 4.02 8.14
C ASP A 165 13.41 2.69 7.64
N ASP A 166 12.51 2.09 8.41
CA ASP A 166 11.82 0.88 8.00
C ASP A 166 10.91 1.15 6.80
N ALA A 167 11.03 0.34 5.75
CA ALA A 167 10.20 0.46 4.54
C ALA A 167 9.07 -0.57 4.50
N SER A 168 9.30 -1.78 5.02
CA SER A 168 8.29 -2.84 4.99
C SER A 168 8.49 -3.89 6.07
N ILE A 169 7.37 -4.53 6.46
CA ILE A 169 7.34 -5.73 7.31
C ILE A 169 6.85 -6.89 6.43
N MET A 170 7.68 -7.92 6.29
CA MET A 170 7.37 -9.10 5.50
C MET A 170 7.19 -10.31 6.42
N TYR A 171 6.04 -10.97 6.30
CA TYR A 171 5.77 -12.22 7.00
C TYR A 171 6.22 -13.41 6.15
N THR A 172 6.91 -14.34 6.77
CA THR A 172 7.30 -15.61 6.16
C THR A 172 6.48 -16.73 6.76
N SER A 173 6.25 -17.82 6.01
CA SER A 173 5.65 -19.03 6.56
C SER A 173 6.59 -19.64 7.61
N GLY A 174 6.22 -19.47 8.88
CA GLY A 174 7.03 -19.97 10.00
C GLY A 174 6.99 -21.48 10.12
N SER A 175 8.13 -22.09 10.44
CA SER A 175 8.23 -23.50 10.84
C SER A 175 7.60 -23.79 12.23
N THR A 176 7.13 -22.76 12.93
CA THR A 176 6.68 -22.80 14.34
C THR A 176 5.18 -22.52 14.53
N GLY A 177 4.35 -22.52 13.47
CA GLY A 177 2.89 -22.55 13.57
C GLY A 177 2.17 -21.20 13.52
N HIS A 178 2.85 -20.07 13.60
CA HIS A 178 2.31 -18.73 13.24
C HIS A 178 3.22 -18.12 12.18
N PRO A 179 2.63 -17.35 11.21
CA PRO A 179 3.43 -16.65 10.21
C PRO A 179 4.35 -15.63 10.84
#